data_719fa23b838dd70ac95216e9ab11fa5f
#
_entry.id   719fa23b838dd70ac95216e9ab11fa5f
#
_cell.length_a   1.000
_cell.length_b   1.000
_cell.length_c   1.000
_cell.angle_alpha   90.00
_cell.angle_beta   90.00
_cell.angle_gamma   90.00
#
_symmetry.space_group_name_H-M   'P 1'
#
loop_
_entity.id
_entity.type
_entity.pdbx_description
1 polymer ?
#
loop_
_entity_poly.entity_id
_entity_poly.type
_entity_poly.pdbx_seq_one_letter_code
_entity_poly.pdbx_strand_id
1 'polypeptide(L)'
;MKRHDLTRYGMAAILTTCLCLPAVWQTVAYPSVSDVWCYGMVAMLSIAASCASLRARQWPRPHALDAIVLLWVLYMACNYWFISPYPATEDFREAEALCLAYAALRLAIPFCGKAFGQVWTAGLCLAGLYQTYTGIAQLAGWEPSHHYRYALTGTFFNPGPYAILVAIALAVAAALLYDHKGAWTGLSRPDKVSRATVYALWAAGLPVLAATWSRTAWVALAVALAVMLWRGHRRTVLGGLAAAAILGACAYFMKQGSADGRLLMAIVAGKAWMAEWLTGHGLGGFAHAYGEAQAAFFAGHPDSPLLSVAGSPEYAFNGLAGVGVEQGLIGMACALTITSWTAFILVRKREVSACGYIALLVASMFSYPFALWPFRLWATGWAAYAVSLQAGTGMGTVWWKKAAGAVVAVSLAVPAAWWTAGTRTRVEAYREYRALSGIQDAAFVDDFRKNYNLLENRPEYLFTYGKALRELGRHNDSNATLRQGTLVSCDPMFHVMMGNNYLDLGAAREAETAYRKAFSLLPDRAYPLYRLMKLYEATGEGGKARDMARRIVAFRAKVDSPAVRKMKEEAEGLLRQTHTPKTHRKDKAL
;
A
#
# COMPACT_ATOMS: atom_id res chain seq x y z
N MET A 1 -16.93 30.16 -26.48
CA MET A 1 -15.55 29.73 -26.14
C MET A 1 -14.71 29.79 -27.40
N LYS A 2 -13.56 30.50 -27.39
CA LYS A 2 -12.70 30.60 -28.58
C LYS A 2 -12.07 29.19 -28.84
N ARG A 3 -11.82 28.84 -30.13
CA ARG A 3 -11.25 27.54 -30.53
C ARG A 3 -9.97 27.16 -29.74
N HIS A 4 -9.20 28.16 -29.31
CA HIS A 4 -7.99 27.98 -28.50
C HIS A 4 -8.31 27.57 -27.04
N ASP A 5 -9.41 28.00 -26.48
CA ASP A 5 -9.84 27.61 -25.12
C ASP A 5 -10.33 26.17 -25.13
N LEU A 6 -11.05 25.74 -26.18
CA LEU A 6 -11.52 24.37 -26.33
C LEU A 6 -10.37 23.35 -26.33
N THR A 7 -9.27 23.68 -27.02
CA THR A 7 -8.09 22.80 -27.02
C THR A 7 -7.39 22.68 -25.67
N ARG A 8 -7.36 23.78 -24.88
CA ARG A 8 -6.78 23.78 -23.54
C ARG A 8 -7.61 22.94 -22.56
N TYR A 9 -8.93 23.12 -22.57
CA TYR A 9 -9.84 22.31 -21.75
C TYR A 9 -9.85 20.85 -22.18
N GLY A 10 -9.80 20.54 -23.47
CA GLY A 10 -9.68 19.18 -24.00
C GLY A 10 -8.41 18.47 -23.53
N MET A 11 -7.26 19.16 -23.57
CA MET A 11 -6.01 18.62 -23.05
C MET A 11 -6.09 18.42 -21.53
N ALA A 12 -6.60 19.39 -20.78
CA ALA A 12 -6.78 19.26 -19.34
C ALA A 12 -7.70 18.08 -18.97
N ALA A 13 -8.75 17.84 -19.77
CA ALA A 13 -9.65 16.69 -19.58
C ALA A 13 -8.92 15.37 -19.80
N ILE A 14 -8.10 15.25 -20.85
CA ILE A 14 -7.28 14.04 -21.10
C ILE A 14 -6.34 13.79 -19.91
N LEU A 15 -5.58 14.80 -19.47
CA LEU A 15 -4.66 14.65 -18.34
C LEU A 15 -5.39 14.24 -17.05
N THR A 16 -6.52 14.88 -16.77
CA THR A 16 -7.33 14.57 -15.59
C THR A 16 -7.91 13.16 -15.65
N THR A 17 -8.40 12.72 -16.82
CA THR A 17 -8.90 11.36 -17.01
C THR A 17 -7.80 10.34 -16.73
N CYS A 18 -6.59 10.55 -17.26
CA CYS A 18 -5.45 9.67 -16.99
C CYS A 18 -5.12 9.57 -15.49
N LEU A 19 -5.28 10.65 -14.74
CA LEU A 19 -5.02 10.67 -13.30
C LEU A 19 -6.17 10.04 -12.48
N CYS A 20 -7.43 10.25 -12.88
CA CYS A 20 -8.59 9.81 -12.10
C CYS A 20 -9.07 8.40 -12.43
N LEU A 21 -8.90 7.94 -13.67
CA LEU A 21 -9.40 6.63 -14.11
C LEU A 21 -8.88 5.46 -13.27
N PRO A 22 -7.59 5.40 -12.86
CA PRO A 22 -7.11 4.37 -11.96
C PRO A 22 -7.85 4.31 -10.62
N ALA A 23 -8.30 5.45 -10.10
CA ALA A 23 -9.04 5.52 -8.84
C ALA A 23 -10.49 5.00 -8.95
N VAL A 24 -11.03 5.00 -10.16
CA VAL A 24 -12.40 4.55 -10.46
C VAL A 24 -12.42 3.08 -10.84
N TRP A 25 -11.37 2.57 -11.45
CA TRP A 25 -11.30 1.24 -12.04
C TRP A 25 -10.32 0.30 -11.30
N GLN A 26 -10.22 0.43 -9.99
CA GLN A 26 -9.39 -0.45 -9.18
C GLN A 26 -9.99 -1.85 -9.12
N THR A 27 -9.17 -2.88 -9.39
CA THR A 27 -9.54 -4.27 -9.18
C THR A 27 -8.90 -4.82 -7.91
N VAL A 28 -9.50 -5.84 -7.34
CA VAL A 28 -9.21 -6.35 -5.98
C VAL A 28 -7.92 -7.15 -5.91
N ALA A 29 -7.50 -7.77 -7.00
CA ALA A 29 -6.34 -8.66 -7.03
C ALA A 29 -5.13 -7.95 -7.65
N TYR A 30 -3.97 -8.06 -7.03
CA TYR A 30 -2.70 -7.59 -7.58
C TYR A 30 -1.78 -8.79 -7.88
N PRO A 31 -1.07 -8.83 -9.01
CA PRO A 31 -1.16 -7.94 -10.16
C PRO A 31 -2.49 -8.07 -10.88
N SER A 32 -3.05 -6.97 -11.31
CA SER A 32 -4.39 -6.92 -11.86
C SER A 32 -4.45 -6.15 -13.18
N VAL A 33 -5.60 -6.24 -13.86
CA VAL A 33 -5.83 -5.44 -15.07
C VAL A 33 -5.74 -3.94 -14.78
N SER A 34 -6.07 -3.50 -13.56
CA SER A 34 -5.91 -2.09 -13.18
C SER A 34 -4.46 -1.63 -13.19
N ASP A 35 -3.51 -2.49 -12.86
CA ASP A 35 -2.07 -2.14 -12.92
C ASP A 35 -1.63 -1.92 -14.36
N VAL A 36 -2.09 -2.76 -15.31
CA VAL A 36 -1.88 -2.54 -16.74
C VAL A 36 -2.43 -1.19 -17.17
N TRP A 37 -3.63 -0.83 -16.71
CA TRP A 37 -4.23 0.47 -17.00
C TRP A 37 -3.42 1.63 -16.41
N CYS A 38 -2.83 1.48 -15.22
CA CYS A 38 -2.01 2.53 -14.61
C CYS A 38 -0.80 2.87 -15.49
N TYR A 39 -0.06 1.87 -15.97
CA TYR A 39 1.04 2.08 -16.92
C TYR A 39 0.54 2.62 -18.25
N GLY A 40 -0.60 2.14 -18.75
CA GLY A 40 -1.27 2.67 -19.94
C GLY A 40 -1.62 4.15 -19.80
N MET A 41 -2.08 4.60 -18.62
CA MET A 41 -2.33 6.01 -18.36
C MET A 41 -1.05 6.85 -18.36
N VAL A 42 0.06 6.32 -17.85
CA VAL A 42 1.38 6.98 -17.94
C VAL A 42 1.81 7.12 -19.42
N ALA A 43 1.59 6.10 -20.24
CA ALA A 43 1.84 6.17 -21.69
C ALA A 43 0.96 7.25 -22.36
N MET A 44 -0.32 7.31 -22.02
CA MET A 44 -1.24 8.34 -22.53
C MET A 44 -0.85 9.75 -22.07
N LEU A 45 -0.40 9.93 -20.83
CA LEU A 45 0.16 11.19 -20.35
C LEU A 45 1.38 11.61 -21.16
N SER A 46 2.25 10.67 -21.52
CA SER A 46 3.44 10.92 -22.33
C SER A 46 3.08 11.34 -23.77
N ILE A 47 2.08 10.68 -24.38
CA ILE A 47 1.54 11.05 -25.69
C ILE A 47 0.90 12.46 -25.62
N ALA A 48 0.11 12.73 -24.60
CA ALA A 48 -0.51 14.06 -24.40
C ALA A 48 0.56 15.16 -24.23
N ALA A 49 1.64 14.87 -23.50
CA ALA A 49 2.78 15.76 -23.33
C ALA A 49 3.50 16.03 -24.68
N SER A 50 3.65 15.00 -25.53
CA SER A 50 4.18 15.14 -26.89
C SER A 50 3.35 16.10 -27.72
N CYS A 51 2.03 15.88 -27.74
CA CYS A 51 1.10 16.75 -28.46
C CYS A 51 1.10 18.20 -27.93
N ALA A 52 1.18 18.37 -26.62
CA ALA A 52 1.29 19.68 -25.99
C ALA A 52 2.60 20.39 -26.35
N SER A 53 3.73 19.68 -26.31
CA SER A 53 5.07 20.19 -26.62
C SER A 53 5.22 20.67 -28.06
N LEU A 54 4.64 19.93 -29.02
CA LEU A 54 4.64 20.32 -30.44
C LEU A 54 3.82 21.60 -30.70
N ARG A 55 2.76 21.85 -29.90
CA ARG A 55 1.88 23.01 -30.05
C ARG A 55 2.26 24.19 -29.15
N ALA A 56 3.04 23.94 -28.11
CA ALA A 56 3.39 24.96 -27.13
C ALA A 56 4.37 26.00 -27.70
N ARG A 57 4.06 27.28 -27.49
CA ARG A 57 4.99 28.40 -27.74
C ARG A 57 5.87 28.68 -26.51
N GLN A 58 5.55 28.10 -25.36
CA GLN A 58 6.18 28.33 -24.07
C GLN A 58 6.56 27.00 -23.44
N TRP A 59 7.74 26.95 -22.84
CA TRP A 59 8.26 25.78 -22.14
C TRP A 59 8.26 25.97 -20.64
N PRO A 60 8.04 24.91 -19.85
CA PRO A 60 8.17 25.00 -18.40
C PRO A 60 9.60 25.43 -18.04
N ARG A 61 9.71 26.36 -17.10
CA ARG A 61 11.01 26.67 -16.52
C ARG A 61 11.40 25.59 -15.53
N PRO A 62 12.67 25.16 -15.48
CA PRO A 62 13.17 24.28 -14.43
C PRO A 62 12.91 24.88 -13.05
N HIS A 63 12.63 24.02 -12.09
CA HIS A 63 12.40 24.38 -10.70
C HIS A 63 13.21 23.45 -9.78
N ALA A 64 13.61 23.90 -8.59
CA ALA A 64 14.38 23.08 -7.67
C ALA A 64 13.70 21.76 -7.30
N LEU A 65 12.39 21.74 -7.24
CA LEU A 65 11.62 20.52 -6.97
C LEU A 65 11.73 19.49 -8.12
N ASP A 66 11.90 19.92 -9.37
CA ASP A 66 12.18 19.01 -10.50
C ASP A 66 13.50 18.28 -10.27
N ALA A 67 14.52 19.00 -9.77
CA ALA A 67 15.82 18.41 -9.44
C ALA A 67 15.73 17.42 -8.26
N ILE A 68 14.94 17.73 -7.24
CA ILE A 68 14.75 16.83 -6.09
C ILE A 68 14.01 15.55 -6.50
N VAL A 69 12.99 15.64 -7.36
CA VAL A 69 12.31 14.46 -7.92
C VAL A 69 13.30 13.59 -8.69
N LEU A 70 14.13 14.20 -9.55
CA LEU A 70 15.15 13.46 -10.30
C LEU A 70 16.20 12.82 -9.37
N LEU A 71 16.68 13.56 -8.37
CA LEU A 71 17.63 13.03 -7.38
C LEU A 71 17.05 11.85 -6.60
N TRP A 72 15.78 11.92 -6.24
CA TRP A 72 15.12 10.81 -5.54
C TRP A 72 15.03 9.55 -6.43
N VAL A 73 14.67 9.71 -7.71
CA VAL A 73 14.62 8.57 -8.63
C VAL A 73 16.02 7.99 -8.88
N LEU A 74 17.03 8.84 -9.04
CA LEU A 74 18.42 8.39 -9.14
C LEU A 74 18.87 7.65 -7.87
N TYR A 75 18.49 8.16 -6.70
CA TYR A 75 18.76 7.48 -5.44
C TYR A 75 18.03 6.13 -5.36
N MET A 76 16.77 6.05 -5.77
CA MET A 76 16.06 4.77 -5.82
C MET A 76 16.72 3.78 -6.79
N ALA A 77 17.26 4.25 -7.92
CA ALA A 77 18.05 3.42 -8.83
C ALA A 77 19.33 2.91 -8.15
N CYS A 78 20.08 3.79 -7.47
CA CYS A 78 21.25 3.37 -6.70
C CYS A 78 20.89 2.38 -5.58
N ASN A 79 19.79 2.63 -4.87
CA ASN A 79 19.30 1.74 -3.83
C ASN A 79 18.94 0.36 -4.40
N TYR A 80 18.19 0.31 -5.50
CA TYR A 80 17.82 -0.92 -6.18
C TYR A 80 19.03 -1.73 -6.68
N TRP A 81 20.01 -1.08 -7.30
CA TRP A 81 21.15 -1.77 -7.92
C TRP A 81 22.27 -2.14 -6.95
N PHE A 82 22.45 -1.38 -5.85
CA PHE A 82 23.64 -1.51 -5.00
C PHE A 82 23.34 -1.81 -3.53
N ILE A 83 22.10 -1.61 -3.07
CA ILE A 83 21.74 -1.77 -1.66
C ILE A 83 20.73 -2.91 -1.47
N SER A 84 19.67 -2.95 -2.30
CA SER A 84 18.57 -3.90 -2.11
C SER A 84 18.96 -5.33 -2.50
N PRO A 85 18.86 -6.30 -1.58
CA PRO A 85 18.99 -7.73 -1.91
C PRO A 85 17.64 -8.36 -2.32
N TYR A 86 16.57 -7.56 -2.40
CA TYR A 86 15.21 -8.03 -2.58
C TYR A 86 14.78 -7.98 -4.05
N PRO A 87 13.78 -8.79 -4.48
CA PRO A 87 13.26 -8.75 -5.85
C PRO A 87 12.33 -7.54 -6.05
N ALA A 88 12.90 -6.34 -5.98
CA ALA A 88 12.20 -5.05 -6.01
C ALA A 88 12.00 -4.47 -7.42
N THR A 89 12.05 -5.30 -8.46
CA THR A 89 11.93 -4.84 -9.86
C THR A 89 10.62 -4.09 -10.13
N GLU A 90 9.52 -4.49 -9.47
CA GLU A 90 8.23 -3.79 -9.61
C GLU A 90 8.24 -2.43 -8.94
N ASP A 91 8.74 -2.34 -7.72
CA ASP A 91 8.81 -1.08 -6.96
C ASP A 91 9.65 -0.05 -7.71
N PHE A 92 10.77 -0.50 -8.31
CA PHE A 92 11.61 0.36 -9.12
C PHE A 92 10.91 0.82 -10.41
N ARG A 93 10.23 -0.08 -11.13
CA ARG A 93 9.44 0.27 -12.34
C ARG A 93 8.30 1.23 -12.03
N GLU A 94 7.63 1.06 -10.90
CA GLU A 94 6.61 2.01 -10.43
C GLU A 94 7.19 3.40 -10.19
N ALA A 95 8.35 3.47 -9.55
CA ALA A 95 9.05 4.74 -9.32
C ALA A 95 9.45 5.43 -10.63
N GLU A 96 9.99 4.67 -11.59
CA GLU A 96 10.28 5.16 -12.94
C GLU A 96 9.01 5.67 -13.64
N ALA A 97 7.92 4.91 -13.61
CA ALA A 97 6.66 5.29 -14.24
C ALA A 97 6.08 6.57 -13.63
N LEU A 98 6.16 6.74 -12.31
CA LEU A 98 5.72 7.97 -11.62
C LEU A 98 6.61 9.17 -11.98
N CYS A 99 7.92 8.97 -12.14
CA CYS A 99 8.83 10.00 -12.65
C CYS A 99 8.47 10.43 -14.08
N LEU A 100 8.17 9.46 -14.95
CA LEU A 100 7.71 9.75 -16.32
C LEU A 100 6.36 10.49 -16.32
N ALA A 101 5.41 10.08 -15.48
CA ALA A 101 4.15 10.78 -15.32
C ALA A 101 4.37 12.23 -14.85
N TYR A 102 5.27 12.43 -13.87
CA TYR A 102 5.65 13.76 -13.42
C TYR A 102 6.22 14.61 -14.57
N ALA A 103 7.20 14.09 -15.31
CA ALA A 103 7.82 14.79 -16.43
C ALA A 103 6.80 15.11 -17.55
N ALA A 104 5.93 14.17 -17.89
CA ALA A 104 4.87 14.37 -18.87
C ALA A 104 3.89 15.47 -18.43
N LEU A 105 3.46 15.46 -17.18
CA LEU A 105 2.57 16.49 -16.62
C LEU A 105 3.25 17.86 -16.59
N ARG A 106 4.54 17.92 -16.23
CA ARG A 106 5.33 19.17 -16.24
C ARG A 106 5.41 19.80 -17.63
N LEU A 107 5.45 18.96 -18.69
CA LEU A 107 5.43 19.42 -20.07
C LEU A 107 4.03 19.86 -20.53
N ALA A 108 2.98 19.15 -20.13
CA ALA A 108 1.62 19.35 -20.64
C ALA A 108 0.80 20.41 -19.88
N ILE A 109 0.95 20.53 -18.54
CA ILE A 109 0.14 21.46 -17.72
C ILE A 109 0.31 22.94 -18.16
N PRO A 110 1.49 23.46 -18.49
CA PRO A 110 1.65 24.83 -18.96
C PRO A 110 0.83 25.16 -20.21
N PHE A 111 0.60 24.18 -21.08
CA PHE A 111 -0.27 24.34 -22.25
C PHE A 111 -1.73 24.53 -21.86
N CYS A 112 -2.19 23.83 -20.82
CA CYS A 112 -3.56 23.94 -20.29
C CYS A 112 -3.78 25.25 -19.52
N GLY A 113 -2.75 25.79 -18.87
CA GLY A 113 -2.86 26.95 -17.99
C GLY A 113 -3.87 26.73 -16.85
N LYS A 114 -4.72 27.72 -16.58
CA LYS A 114 -5.75 27.66 -15.52
C LYS A 114 -6.79 26.54 -15.73
N ALA A 115 -7.01 26.10 -16.97
CA ALA A 115 -7.97 25.04 -17.27
C ALA A 115 -7.62 23.73 -16.58
N PHE A 116 -6.32 23.43 -16.39
CA PHE A 116 -5.92 22.22 -15.69
C PHE A 116 -6.46 22.16 -14.24
N GLY A 117 -6.23 23.20 -13.45
CA GLY A 117 -6.71 23.25 -12.06
C GLY A 117 -8.23 23.11 -11.93
N GLN A 118 -8.97 23.75 -12.83
CA GLN A 118 -10.44 23.65 -12.85
C GLN A 118 -10.92 22.24 -13.19
N VAL A 119 -10.39 21.66 -14.26
CA VAL A 119 -10.78 20.32 -14.72
C VAL A 119 -10.29 19.25 -13.74
N TRP A 120 -9.09 19.42 -13.17
CA TRP A 120 -8.54 18.53 -12.14
C TRP A 120 -9.43 18.49 -10.90
N THR A 121 -9.84 19.66 -10.40
CA THR A 121 -10.76 19.77 -9.27
C THR A 121 -12.11 19.09 -9.55
N ALA A 122 -12.67 19.30 -10.75
CA ALA A 122 -13.90 18.64 -11.18
C ALA A 122 -13.73 17.11 -11.27
N GLY A 123 -12.60 16.65 -11.81
CA GLY A 123 -12.28 15.23 -11.91
C GLY A 123 -12.20 14.53 -10.55
N LEU A 124 -11.58 15.17 -9.55
CA LEU A 124 -11.55 14.65 -8.18
C LEU A 124 -12.96 14.55 -7.56
N CYS A 125 -13.82 15.52 -7.79
CA CYS A 125 -15.22 15.46 -7.35
C CYS A 125 -16.00 14.36 -8.07
N LEU A 126 -15.81 14.19 -9.37
CA LEU A 126 -16.46 13.14 -10.16
C LEU A 126 -16.00 11.74 -9.72
N ALA A 127 -14.71 11.55 -9.47
CA ALA A 127 -14.19 10.29 -8.91
C ALA A 127 -14.83 10.00 -7.54
N GLY A 128 -14.97 11.03 -6.69
CA GLY A 128 -15.66 10.91 -5.40
C GLY A 128 -17.14 10.57 -5.52
N LEU A 129 -17.85 11.16 -6.49
CA LEU A 129 -19.26 10.83 -6.76
C LEU A 129 -19.43 9.39 -7.21
N TYR A 130 -18.58 8.94 -8.12
CA TYR A 130 -18.60 7.54 -8.55
C TYR A 130 -18.35 6.58 -7.39
N GLN A 131 -17.35 6.85 -6.56
CA GLN A 131 -17.08 6.04 -5.38
C GLN A 131 -18.21 6.12 -4.34
N THR A 132 -18.87 7.27 -4.21
CA THR A 132 -20.06 7.40 -3.35
C THR A 132 -21.20 6.55 -3.88
N TYR A 133 -21.44 6.55 -5.20
CA TYR A 133 -22.41 5.69 -5.85
C TYR A 133 -22.12 4.20 -5.61
N THR A 134 -20.90 3.75 -5.88
CA THR A 134 -20.53 2.33 -5.63
C THR A 134 -20.69 1.94 -4.16
N GLY A 135 -20.37 2.86 -3.23
CA GLY A 135 -20.61 2.63 -1.82
C GLY A 135 -22.08 2.50 -1.46
N ILE A 136 -22.96 3.34 -2.01
CA ILE A 136 -24.40 3.22 -1.83
C ILE A 136 -24.92 1.91 -2.42
N ALA A 137 -24.46 1.54 -3.62
CA ALA A 137 -24.83 0.28 -4.29
C ALA A 137 -24.45 -0.95 -3.45
N GLN A 138 -23.26 -0.93 -2.82
CA GLN A 138 -22.84 -2.00 -1.91
C GLN A 138 -23.68 -2.03 -0.61
N LEU A 139 -23.97 -0.86 -0.02
CA LEU A 139 -24.82 -0.80 1.18
C LEU A 139 -26.27 -1.21 0.91
N ALA A 140 -26.78 -0.94 -0.29
CA ALA A 140 -28.11 -1.36 -0.74
C ALA A 140 -28.16 -2.83 -1.19
N GLY A 141 -27.03 -3.52 -1.28
CA GLY A 141 -26.95 -4.90 -1.76
C GLY A 141 -27.09 -5.05 -3.28
N TRP A 142 -26.99 -3.95 -4.05
CA TRP A 142 -27.04 -3.99 -5.52
C TRP A 142 -25.72 -4.47 -6.13
N GLU A 143 -24.61 -4.20 -5.46
CA GLU A 143 -23.27 -4.66 -5.84
C GLU A 143 -22.61 -5.39 -4.68
N PRO A 144 -21.84 -6.47 -4.91
CA PRO A 144 -21.11 -7.15 -3.86
C PRO A 144 -19.92 -6.32 -3.39
N SER A 145 -19.62 -6.36 -2.09
CA SER A 145 -18.35 -5.88 -1.57
C SER A 145 -17.21 -6.78 -2.02
N HIS A 146 -16.04 -6.20 -2.22
CA HIS A 146 -14.82 -6.93 -2.58
C HIS A 146 -14.12 -7.60 -1.39
N HIS A 147 -14.73 -7.60 -0.20
CA HIS A 147 -14.13 -8.18 0.99
C HIS A 147 -15.18 -8.93 1.83
N TYR A 148 -14.89 -10.17 2.22
CA TYR A 148 -15.82 -11.04 2.95
C TYR A 148 -16.24 -10.54 4.35
N ARG A 149 -15.45 -9.64 4.98
CA ARG A 149 -15.75 -9.08 6.31
C ARG A 149 -16.38 -7.70 6.29
N TYR A 150 -16.29 -6.98 5.18
CA TYR A 150 -16.69 -5.58 5.10
C TYR A 150 -17.77 -5.41 4.03
N ALA A 151 -18.90 -4.85 4.41
CA ALA A 151 -20.00 -4.58 3.49
C ALA A 151 -19.67 -3.46 2.48
N LEU A 152 -18.69 -2.60 2.79
CA LEU A 152 -18.42 -1.37 2.07
C LEU A 152 -16.92 -1.24 1.77
N THR A 153 -16.56 -1.30 0.49
CA THR A 153 -15.17 -1.18 0.01
C THR A 153 -15.05 -0.30 -1.25
N GLY A 154 -16.17 0.12 -1.85
CA GLY A 154 -16.16 0.76 -3.17
C GLY A 154 -15.47 -0.13 -4.20
N THR A 155 -14.65 0.45 -5.05
CA THR A 155 -13.85 -0.31 -6.03
C THR A 155 -12.54 -0.88 -5.43
N PHE A 156 -12.26 -0.62 -4.16
CA PHE A 156 -11.08 -1.14 -3.45
C PHE A 156 -11.40 -2.46 -2.74
N PHE A 157 -10.34 -3.18 -2.33
CA PHE A 157 -10.47 -4.41 -1.54
C PHE A 157 -10.64 -4.15 -0.04
N ASN A 158 -10.47 -2.90 0.42
CA ASN A 158 -10.46 -2.54 1.84
C ASN A 158 -11.18 -1.20 2.07
N PRO A 159 -12.01 -1.06 3.12
CA PRO A 159 -12.69 0.19 3.43
C PRO A 159 -11.75 1.37 3.72
N GLY A 160 -10.51 1.13 4.15
CA GLY A 160 -9.55 2.18 4.48
C GLY A 160 -9.20 3.08 3.29
N PRO A 161 -8.60 2.56 2.22
CA PRO A 161 -8.31 3.34 1.00
C PRO A 161 -9.56 3.96 0.37
N TYR A 162 -10.66 3.22 0.34
CA TYR A 162 -11.94 3.72 -0.15
C TYR A 162 -12.38 4.99 0.60
N ALA A 163 -12.39 4.92 1.95
CA ALA A 163 -12.75 6.05 2.79
C ALA A 163 -11.83 7.26 2.61
N ILE A 164 -10.53 7.03 2.38
CA ILE A 164 -9.56 8.10 2.12
C ILE A 164 -9.91 8.83 0.81
N LEU A 165 -10.27 8.09 -0.24
CA LEU A 165 -10.67 8.71 -1.50
C LEU A 165 -11.93 9.57 -1.35
N VAL A 166 -12.95 9.05 -0.67
CA VAL A 166 -14.18 9.80 -0.38
C VAL A 166 -13.85 11.06 0.44
N ALA A 167 -13.00 10.96 1.45
CA ALA A 167 -12.58 12.10 2.27
C ALA A 167 -11.83 13.17 1.45
N ILE A 168 -10.95 12.78 0.51
CA ILE A 168 -10.26 13.68 -0.41
C ILE A 168 -11.29 14.43 -1.27
N ALA A 169 -12.26 13.72 -1.85
CA ALA A 169 -13.29 14.34 -2.69
C ALA A 169 -14.18 15.31 -1.89
N LEU A 170 -14.57 14.94 -0.67
CA LEU A 170 -15.32 15.82 0.23
C LEU A 170 -14.52 17.07 0.62
N ALA A 171 -13.21 16.92 0.89
CA ALA A 171 -12.35 18.07 1.19
C ALA A 171 -12.26 19.05 0.01
N VAL A 172 -12.10 18.54 -1.22
CA VAL A 172 -12.08 19.35 -2.45
C VAL A 172 -13.43 20.02 -2.68
N ALA A 173 -14.51 19.27 -2.50
CA ALA A 173 -15.89 19.78 -2.63
C ALA A 173 -16.18 20.91 -1.63
N ALA A 174 -15.73 20.78 -0.38
CA ALA A 174 -15.84 21.85 0.62
C ALA A 174 -15.08 23.11 0.22
N ALA A 175 -13.88 22.95 -0.32
CA ALA A 175 -13.07 24.08 -0.78
C ALA A 175 -13.73 24.80 -1.95
N LEU A 176 -14.37 24.08 -2.87
CA LEU A 176 -15.19 24.67 -3.95
C LEU A 176 -16.36 25.51 -3.40
N LEU A 177 -17.08 24.97 -2.41
CA LEU A 177 -18.20 25.70 -1.78
C LEU A 177 -17.72 26.96 -1.05
N TYR A 178 -16.56 26.87 -0.39
CA TYR A 178 -15.97 27.98 0.33
C TYR A 178 -15.48 29.10 -0.59
N ASP A 179 -14.92 28.77 -1.75
CA ASP A 179 -14.41 29.74 -2.72
C ASP A 179 -15.58 30.49 -3.44
N HIS A 180 -16.70 29.80 -3.70
CA HIS A 180 -17.84 30.31 -4.43
C HIS A 180 -18.92 30.92 -3.52
N LYS A 181 -18.58 31.97 -2.76
CA LYS A 181 -19.46 32.64 -1.79
C LYS A 181 -20.59 33.52 -2.41
N GLY A 182 -21.20 33.15 -3.52
CA GLY A 182 -22.29 33.90 -4.15
C GLY A 182 -23.67 33.27 -3.92
N ALA A 183 -24.75 34.10 -3.98
CA ALA A 183 -26.12 33.62 -3.92
C ALA A 183 -26.49 32.78 -5.16
N TRP A 184 -27.39 31.80 -5.00
CA TRP A 184 -27.89 30.95 -6.10
C TRP A 184 -28.61 31.76 -7.21
N THR A 185 -29.14 32.90 -6.86
CA THR A 185 -30.00 33.76 -7.69
C THR A 185 -29.26 34.53 -8.77
N GLY A 186 -28.00 34.44 -8.95
CA GLY A 186 -27.24 35.10 -10.02
C GLY A 186 -26.36 34.18 -10.84
N LEU A 187 -26.43 32.88 -10.57
CA LEU A 187 -25.52 31.92 -11.20
C LEU A 187 -25.96 31.53 -12.61
N SER A 188 -24.99 31.33 -13.48
CA SER A 188 -25.19 30.68 -14.77
C SER A 188 -25.68 29.24 -14.60
N ARG A 189 -26.29 28.65 -15.63
CA ARG A 189 -26.76 27.26 -15.59
C ARG A 189 -25.64 26.25 -15.30
N PRO A 190 -24.45 26.37 -15.89
CA PRO A 190 -23.31 25.52 -15.55
C PRO A 190 -22.88 25.64 -14.08
N ASP A 191 -22.86 26.82 -13.50
CA ASP A 191 -22.47 27.05 -12.12
C ASP A 191 -23.47 26.45 -11.13
N LYS A 192 -24.77 26.51 -11.45
CA LYS A 192 -25.84 25.85 -10.66
C LYS A 192 -25.66 24.32 -10.66
N VAL A 193 -25.40 23.74 -11.83
CA VAL A 193 -25.13 22.27 -11.94
C VAL A 193 -23.90 21.90 -11.14
N SER A 194 -22.80 22.63 -11.28
CA SER A 194 -21.56 22.37 -10.52
C SER A 194 -21.82 22.41 -9.01
N ARG A 195 -22.53 23.42 -8.50
CA ARG A 195 -22.88 23.51 -7.08
C ARG A 195 -23.80 22.37 -6.61
N ALA A 196 -24.83 22.05 -7.40
CA ALA A 196 -25.73 20.93 -7.08
C ALA A 196 -24.96 19.60 -6.97
N THR A 197 -24.04 19.37 -7.89
CA THR A 197 -23.13 18.19 -7.87
C THR A 197 -22.30 18.12 -6.59
N VAL A 198 -21.75 19.26 -6.15
CA VAL A 198 -20.96 19.35 -4.92
C VAL A 198 -21.81 19.11 -3.67
N TYR A 199 -23.03 19.67 -3.62
CA TYR A 199 -23.97 19.40 -2.53
C TYR A 199 -24.42 17.94 -2.51
N ALA A 200 -24.68 17.33 -3.66
CA ALA A 200 -25.02 15.92 -3.77
C ALA A 200 -23.87 15.03 -3.25
N LEU A 201 -22.61 15.37 -3.60
CA LEU A 201 -21.45 14.66 -3.08
C LEU A 201 -21.35 14.75 -1.54
N TRP A 202 -21.61 15.92 -0.96
CA TRP A 202 -21.63 16.09 0.49
C TRP A 202 -22.78 15.33 1.15
N ALA A 203 -23.99 15.46 0.64
CA ALA A 203 -25.19 14.82 1.19
C ALA A 203 -25.10 13.30 1.16
N ALA A 204 -24.57 12.72 0.09
CA ALA A 204 -24.43 11.27 -0.06
C ALA A 204 -23.08 10.74 0.46
N GLY A 205 -22.00 11.48 0.28
CA GLY A 205 -20.65 11.04 0.64
C GLY A 205 -20.40 11.01 2.15
N LEU A 206 -20.98 11.94 2.94
CA LEU A 206 -20.83 11.92 4.40
C LEU A 206 -21.44 10.67 5.05
N PRO A 207 -22.67 10.25 4.78
CA PRO A 207 -23.22 9.00 5.28
C PRO A 207 -22.39 7.77 4.86
N VAL A 208 -21.94 7.76 3.60
CA VAL A 208 -21.07 6.68 3.09
C VAL A 208 -19.73 6.67 3.84
N LEU A 209 -19.11 7.83 4.05
CA LEU A 209 -17.88 7.92 4.84
C LEU A 209 -18.09 7.43 6.27
N ALA A 210 -19.21 7.75 6.90
CA ALA A 210 -19.56 7.27 8.23
C ALA A 210 -19.69 5.74 8.26
N ALA A 211 -20.34 5.15 7.27
CA ALA A 211 -20.52 3.70 7.15
C ALA A 211 -19.21 2.92 6.97
N THR A 212 -18.12 3.57 6.54
CA THR A 212 -16.78 2.92 6.46
C THR A 212 -16.12 2.67 7.81
N TRP A 213 -16.55 3.34 8.87
CA TRP A 213 -15.90 3.32 10.20
C TRP A 213 -14.40 3.66 10.17
N SER A 214 -13.95 4.43 9.17
CA SER A 214 -12.55 4.80 8.98
C SER A 214 -12.18 6.07 9.75
N ARG A 215 -11.59 5.91 10.93
CA ARG A 215 -11.10 7.04 11.76
C ARG A 215 -10.08 7.91 11.00
N THR A 216 -9.18 7.28 10.25
CA THR A 216 -8.14 7.97 9.47
C THR A 216 -8.75 8.93 8.44
N ALA A 217 -9.81 8.53 7.76
CA ALA A 217 -10.46 9.36 6.75
C ALA A 217 -11.16 10.58 7.39
N TRP A 218 -11.77 10.41 8.57
CA TRP A 218 -12.35 11.53 9.33
C TRP A 218 -11.29 12.53 9.79
N VAL A 219 -10.16 12.05 10.33
CA VAL A 219 -9.04 12.92 10.73
C VAL A 219 -8.49 13.67 9.51
N ALA A 220 -8.30 12.98 8.40
CA ALA A 220 -7.82 13.59 7.16
C ALA A 220 -8.76 14.69 6.65
N LEU A 221 -10.06 14.44 6.61
CA LEU A 221 -11.07 15.43 6.24
C LEU A 221 -11.07 16.63 7.21
N ALA A 222 -11.08 16.37 8.51
CA ALA A 222 -11.11 17.43 9.53
C ALA A 222 -9.89 18.34 9.45
N VAL A 223 -8.68 17.78 9.30
CA VAL A 223 -7.44 18.57 9.18
C VAL A 223 -7.43 19.37 7.86
N ALA A 224 -7.88 18.78 6.75
CA ALA A 224 -7.99 19.50 5.48
C ALA A 224 -8.94 20.71 5.59
N LEU A 225 -10.10 20.53 6.20
CA LEU A 225 -11.06 21.60 6.48
C LEU A 225 -10.48 22.64 7.45
N ALA A 226 -9.75 22.22 8.48
CA ALA A 226 -9.09 23.11 9.41
C ALA A 226 -8.05 24.02 8.71
N VAL A 227 -7.22 23.46 7.85
CA VAL A 227 -6.23 24.23 7.05
C VAL A 227 -6.93 25.22 6.14
N MET A 228 -8.03 24.83 5.50
CA MET A 228 -8.84 25.72 4.65
C MET A 228 -9.41 26.90 5.42
N LEU A 229 -9.99 26.65 6.60
CA LEU A 229 -10.69 27.65 7.41
C LEU A 229 -9.75 28.50 8.28
N TRP A 230 -8.50 28.10 8.45
CA TRP A 230 -7.56 28.69 9.43
C TRP A 230 -7.44 30.22 9.36
N ARG A 231 -7.39 30.77 8.14
CA ARG A 231 -7.16 32.22 7.96
C ARG A 231 -8.37 33.09 8.31
N GLY A 232 -9.58 32.56 8.17
CA GLY A 232 -10.81 33.32 8.42
C GLY A 232 -11.48 33.02 9.76
N HIS A 233 -11.26 31.81 10.31
CA HIS A 233 -12.04 31.29 11.44
C HIS A 233 -11.18 30.55 12.47
N ARG A 234 -10.03 31.13 12.86
CA ARG A 234 -9.04 30.47 13.77
C ARG A 234 -9.65 29.90 15.05
N ARG A 235 -10.55 30.67 15.72
CA ARG A 235 -11.20 30.20 16.97
C ARG A 235 -12.08 28.99 16.74
N THR A 236 -12.88 29.01 15.66
CA THR A 236 -13.74 27.88 15.28
C THR A 236 -12.91 26.64 14.93
N VAL A 237 -11.79 26.83 14.20
CA VAL A 237 -10.85 25.75 13.86
C VAL A 237 -10.22 25.15 15.12
N LEU A 238 -9.73 25.97 16.04
CA LEU A 238 -9.16 25.49 17.31
C LEU A 238 -10.19 24.73 18.13
N GLY A 239 -11.42 25.25 18.24
CA GLY A 239 -12.51 24.55 18.92
C GLY A 239 -12.86 23.22 18.26
N GLY A 240 -12.92 23.20 16.91
CA GLY A 240 -13.18 21.99 16.14
C GLY A 240 -12.07 20.93 16.27
N LEU A 241 -10.80 21.37 16.27
CA LEU A 241 -9.66 20.48 16.49
C LEU A 241 -9.64 19.91 17.92
N ALA A 242 -9.97 20.73 18.92
CA ALA A 242 -10.11 20.27 20.32
C ALA A 242 -11.23 19.23 20.46
N ALA A 243 -12.40 19.50 19.86
CA ALA A 243 -13.51 18.55 19.84
C ALA A 243 -13.12 17.24 19.11
N ALA A 244 -12.44 17.34 17.96
CA ALA A 244 -11.95 16.19 17.22
C ALA A 244 -10.92 15.37 18.02
N ALA A 245 -10.06 16.02 18.80
CA ALA A 245 -9.10 15.35 19.68
C ALA A 245 -9.82 14.56 20.79
N ILE A 246 -10.84 15.16 21.43
CA ILE A 246 -11.66 14.50 22.45
C ILE A 246 -12.40 13.29 21.86
N LEU A 247 -13.06 13.46 20.71
CA LEU A 247 -13.76 12.38 20.02
C LEU A 247 -12.79 11.28 19.55
N GLY A 248 -11.57 11.66 19.13
CA GLY A 248 -10.50 10.73 18.77
C GLY A 248 -10.03 9.90 19.97
N ALA A 249 -9.89 10.51 21.16
CA ALA A 249 -9.57 9.82 22.38
C ALA A 249 -10.69 8.83 22.78
N CYS A 250 -11.95 9.24 22.72
CA CYS A 250 -13.09 8.34 22.95
C CYS A 250 -13.11 7.17 21.97
N ALA A 251 -12.88 7.44 20.67
CA ALA A 251 -12.83 6.42 19.64
C ALA A 251 -11.63 5.46 19.79
N TYR A 252 -10.53 5.89 20.43
CA TYR A 252 -9.41 5.01 20.79
C TYR A 252 -9.88 3.88 21.70
N PHE A 253 -10.58 4.22 22.79
CA PHE A 253 -11.07 3.22 23.75
C PHE A 253 -12.11 2.26 23.15
N MET A 254 -12.89 2.70 22.16
CA MET A 254 -13.87 1.85 21.48
C MET A 254 -13.26 0.80 20.54
N LYS A 255 -12.02 0.97 20.07
CA LYS A 255 -11.38 0.09 19.07
C LYS A 255 -9.88 -0.07 19.34
N GLN A 256 -9.52 -0.43 20.58
CA GLN A 256 -8.14 -0.51 21.09
C GLN A 256 -7.23 -1.38 20.20
N GLY A 257 -7.62 -2.61 19.89
CA GLY A 257 -6.77 -3.53 19.14
C GLY A 257 -6.29 -3.02 17.78
N SER A 258 -7.06 -2.15 17.11
CA SER A 258 -6.59 -1.50 15.87
C SER A 258 -5.62 -0.33 16.13
N ALA A 259 -5.71 0.32 17.28
CA ALA A 259 -4.80 1.39 17.65
C ALA A 259 -3.47 0.81 18.15
N ASP A 260 -3.52 -0.21 18.99
CA ASP A 260 -2.36 -0.94 19.51
C ASP A 260 -1.57 -1.60 18.36
N GLY A 261 -2.26 -2.16 17.36
CA GLY A 261 -1.62 -2.70 16.15
C GLY A 261 -0.83 -1.64 15.36
N ARG A 262 -1.36 -0.41 15.26
CA ARG A 262 -0.63 0.70 14.61
C ARG A 262 0.52 1.20 15.47
N LEU A 263 0.36 1.23 16.79
CA LEU A 263 1.42 1.58 17.73
C LEU A 263 2.57 0.58 17.63
N LEU A 264 2.26 -0.72 17.69
CA LEU A 264 3.27 -1.78 17.49
C LEU A 264 4.00 -1.60 16.16
N MET A 265 3.24 -1.39 15.08
CA MET A 265 3.82 -1.20 13.75
C MET A 265 4.75 0.01 13.70
N ALA A 266 4.37 1.13 14.32
CA ALA A 266 5.22 2.33 14.37
C ALA A 266 6.51 2.08 15.17
N ILE A 267 6.42 1.39 16.31
CA ILE A 267 7.58 1.04 17.15
C ILE A 267 8.52 0.11 16.38
N VAL A 268 7.98 -0.96 15.76
CA VAL A 268 8.77 -1.97 15.07
C VAL A 268 9.39 -1.39 13.78
N ALA A 269 8.60 -0.65 12.99
CA ALA A 269 9.13 0.03 11.79
C ALA A 269 10.20 1.06 12.15
N GLY A 270 10.05 1.79 13.26
CA GLY A 270 11.07 2.68 13.78
C GLY A 270 12.37 1.96 14.16
N LYS A 271 12.26 0.79 14.80
CA LYS A 271 13.44 -0.06 15.11
C LYS A 271 14.09 -0.60 13.84
N ALA A 272 13.31 -1.07 12.86
CA ALA A 272 13.81 -1.50 11.56
C ALA A 272 14.57 -0.36 10.86
N TRP A 273 13.98 0.85 10.79
CA TRP A 273 14.65 2.01 10.21
C TRP A 273 15.96 2.37 10.94
N MET A 274 15.97 2.35 12.27
CA MET A 274 17.18 2.70 13.05
C MET A 274 18.34 1.73 12.84
N ALA A 275 18.07 0.48 12.45
CA ALA A 275 19.13 -0.50 12.15
C ALA A 275 19.92 -0.11 10.89
N GLU A 276 19.25 0.45 9.88
CA GLU A 276 19.85 0.91 8.62
C GLU A 276 19.36 2.34 8.33
N TRP A 277 19.64 3.25 9.27
CA TRP A 277 19.01 4.57 9.34
C TRP A 277 19.29 5.50 8.15
N LEU A 278 20.47 5.40 7.51
CA LEU A 278 20.88 6.32 6.45
C LEU A 278 20.33 5.92 5.08
N THR A 279 20.54 4.67 4.67
CA THR A 279 20.23 4.16 3.33
C THR A 279 19.00 3.27 3.30
N GLY A 280 18.54 2.82 4.46
CA GLY A 280 17.48 1.82 4.60
C GLY A 280 17.95 0.40 4.24
N HIS A 281 17.05 -0.55 4.37
CA HIS A 281 17.31 -1.96 4.06
C HIS A 281 17.30 -2.27 2.55
N GLY A 282 16.90 -1.34 1.71
CA GLY A 282 16.72 -1.52 0.27
C GLY A 282 15.25 -1.58 -0.14
N LEU A 283 14.97 -1.21 -1.40
CA LEU A 283 13.64 -1.26 -2.00
C LEU A 283 13.06 -2.68 -1.90
N GLY A 284 11.76 -2.79 -1.61
CA GLY A 284 11.06 -4.06 -1.42
C GLY A 284 11.37 -4.77 -0.09
N GLY A 285 12.24 -4.21 0.75
CA GLY A 285 12.72 -4.82 1.99
C GLY A 285 11.82 -4.64 3.21
N PHE A 286 10.74 -3.87 3.11
CA PHE A 286 9.91 -3.53 4.28
C PHE A 286 9.43 -4.77 5.05
N ALA A 287 8.82 -5.74 4.39
CA ALA A 287 8.22 -6.89 5.06
C ALA A 287 9.28 -7.72 5.81
N HIS A 288 10.42 -7.99 5.18
CA HIS A 288 11.53 -8.73 5.80
C HIS A 288 12.10 -7.97 7.00
N ALA A 289 12.50 -6.71 6.81
CA ALA A 289 13.11 -5.89 7.86
C ALA A 289 12.16 -5.69 9.05
N TYR A 290 10.87 -5.49 8.78
CA TYR A 290 9.84 -5.42 9.82
C TYR A 290 9.75 -6.73 10.61
N GLY A 291 9.73 -7.88 9.94
CA GLY A 291 9.67 -9.20 10.60
C GLY A 291 10.87 -9.43 11.54
N GLU A 292 12.09 -9.13 11.08
CA GLU A 292 13.29 -9.23 11.89
C GLU A 292 13.25 -8.30 13.12
N ALA A 293 12.85 -7.05 12.92
CA ALA A 293 12.70 -6.08 14.01
C ALA A 293 11.58 -6.48 14.99
N GLN A 294 10.47 -7.09 14.50
CA GLN A 294 9.39 -7.61 15.35
C GLN A 294 9.86 -8.78 16.19
N ALA A 295 10.62 -9.71 15.61
CA ALA A 295 11.20 -10.82 16.33
C ALA A 295 12.15 -10.34 17.44
N ALA A 296 13.03 -9.39 17.12
CA ALA A 296 13.93 -8.79 18.10
C ALA A 296 13.16 -8.01 19.21
N PHE A 297 12.09 -7.31 18.85
CA PHE A 297 11.25 -6.59 19.82
C PHE A 297 10.63 -7.55 20.84
N PHE A 298 10.01 -8.64 20.40
CA PHE A 298 9.36 -9.59 21.29
C PHE A 298 10.36 -10.49 22.06
N ALA A 299 11.56 -10.70 21.52
CA ALA A 299 12.64 -11.35 22.29
C ALA A 299 13.04 -10.53 23.51
N GLY A 300 13.05 -9.19 23.39
CA GLY A 300 13.32 -8.27 24.51
C GLY A 300 12.10 -7.97 25.38
N HIS A 301 10.89 -8.24 24.91
CA HIS A 301 9.63 -7.91 25.60
C HIS A 301 8.61 -9.06 25.49
N PRO A 302 8.89 -10.24 26.07
CA PRO A 302 8.08 -11.45 25.90
C PRO A 302 6.66 -11.31 26.47
N ASP A 303 6.49 -10.47 27.49
CA ASP A 303 5.21 -10.23 28.17
C ASP A 303 4.48 -8.96 27.66
N SER A 304 4.87 -8.43 26.51
CA SER A 304 4.27 -7.22 25.96
C SER A 304 2.77 -7.40 25.68
N PRO A 305 1.89 -6.47 26.12
CA PRO A 305 0.47 -6.51 25.79
C PRO A 305 0.22 -6.39 24.28
N LEU A 306 1.18 -5.84 23.53
CA LEU A 306 1.12 -5.69 22.08
C LEU A 306 1.29 -7.02 21.32
N LEU A 307 1.64 -8.11 22.02
CA LEU A 307 1.77 -9.43 21.40
C LEU A 307 0.46 -9.86 20.70
N SER A 308 -0.67 -9.58 21.32
CA SER A 308 -2.00 -9.95 20.80
C SER A 308 -2.37 -9.25 19.47
N VAL A 309 -1.69 -8.16 19.13
CA VAL A 309 -1.91 -7.39 17.88
C VAL A 309 -0.78 -7.55 16.87
N ALA A 310 0.20 -8.40 17.16
CA ALA A 310 1.27 -8.74 16.22
C ALA A 310 0.71 -9.31 14.90
N GLY A 311 1.40 -9.05 13.81
CA GLY A 311 1.00 -9.47 12.48
C GLY A 311 2.16 -9.51 11.49
N SER A 312 1.86 -9.90 10.26
CA SER A 312 2.81 -9.94 9.14
C SER A 312 2.39 -8.90 8.08
N PRO A 313 2.67 -7.60 8.28
CA PRO A 313 2.27 -6.56 7.34
C PRO A 313 3.15 -6.56 6.08
N GLU A 314 2.51 -6.33 4.94
CA GLU A 314 3.21 -6.13 3.65
C GLU A 314 3.69 -4.69 3.50
N TYR A 315 3.01 -3.72 4.14
CA TYR A 315 3.37 -2.29 4.08
C TYR A 315 3.25 -1.62 5.44
N ALA A 316 4.01 -0.53 5.62
CA ALA A 316 3.84 0.36 6.76
C ALA A 316 2.48 1.08 6.69
N PHE A 317 1.79 1.21 7.83
CA PHE A 317 0.61 2.08 7.96
C PHE A 317 1.00 3.56 8.20
N ASN A 318 2.17 3.92 7.71
CA ASN A 318 2.70 5.27 7.65
C ASN A 318 3.64 5.36 6.45
N GLY A 319 3.32 6.24 5.50
CA GLY A 319 4.07 6.33 4.24
C GLY A 319 5.53 6.74 4.44
N LEU A 320 5.82 7.62 5.40
CA LEU A 320 7.21 8.02 5.69
C LEU A 320 7.99 6.92 6.40
N ALA A 321 7.35 6.17 7.29
CA ALA A 321 8.00 5.03 7.95
C ALA A 321 8.37 3.94 6.94
N GLY A 322 7.50 3.66 5.96
CA GLY A 322 7.84 2.73 4.87
C GLY A 322 9.06 3.18 4.07
N VAL A 323 9.08 4.45 3.64
CA VAL A 323 10.24 5.02 2.94
C VAL A 323 11.48 5.02 3.84
N GLY A 324 11.34 5.30 5.14
CA GLY A 324 12.46 5.25 6.09
C GLY A 324 13.08 3.85 6.23
N VAL A 325 12.25 2.81 6.31
CA VAL A 325 12.74 1.42 6.38
C VAL A 325 13.44 1.00 5.10
N GLU A 326 12.89 1.33 3.94
CA GLU A 326 13.46 0.87 2.65
C GLU A 326 14.56 1.77 2.11
N GLN A 327 14.47 3.08 2.30
CA GLN A 327 15.33 4.08 1.66
C GLN A 327 16.08 4.97 2.66
N GLY A 328 15.91 4.72 3.94
CA GLY A 328 16.59 5.46 5.02
C GLY A 328 16.24 6.95 5.08
N LEU A 329 17.10 7.70 5.74
CA LEU A 329 16.97 9.15 5.89
C LEU A 329 17.03 9.89 4.55
N ILE A 330 17.83 9.40 3.59
CA ILE A 330 17.98 10.03 2.27
C ILE A 330 16.64 10.02 1.53
N GLY A 331 16.01 8.84 1.38
CA GLY A 331 14.71 8.73 0.73
C GLY A 331 13.61 9.50 1.47
N MET A 332 13.61 9.43 2.81
CA MET A 332 12.65 10.15 3.64
C MET A 332 12.79 11.69 3.52
N ALA A 333 14.01 12.22 3.45
CA ALA A 333 14.26 13.64 3.24
C ALA A 333 13.74 14.11 1.86
N CYS A 334 13.96 13.32 0.81
CA CYS A 334 13.41 13.60 -0.53
C CYS A 334 11.88 13.59 -0.50
N ALA A 335 11.25 12.54 0.06
CA ALA A 335 9.81 12.41 0.16
C ALA A 335 9.18 13.56 0.96
N LEU A 336 9.74 13.89 2.13
CA LEU A 336 9.29 15.02 2.95
C LEU A 336 9.42 16.35 2.22
N THR A 337 10.53 16.59 1.52
CA THR A 337 10.74 17.82 0.78
C THR A 337 9.75 17.97 -0.35
N ILE A 338 9.55 16.93 -1.17
CA ILE A 338 8.59 16.95 -2.28
C ILE A 338 7.17 17.19 -1.76
N THR A 339 6.76 16.42 -0.75
CA THR A 339 5.38 16.50 -0.23
C THR A 339 5.09 17.82 0.47
N SER A 340 6.01 18.30 1.33
CA SER A 340 5.83 19.53 2.07
C SER A 340 5.90 20.77 1.17
N TRP A 341 6.82 20.79 0.21
CA TRP A 341 6.94 21.90 -0.72
C TRP A 341 5.74 21.97 -1.67
N THR A 342 5.25 20.84 -2.15
CA THR A 342 4.00 20.77 -2.93
C THR A 342 2.83 21.34 -2.13
N ALA A 343 2.64 20.90 -0.88
CA ALA A 343 1.60 21.42 0.01
C ALA A 343 1.73 22.93 0.22
N PHE A 344 2.95 23.41 0.49
CA PHE A 344 3.25 24.82 0.68
C PHE A 344 2.83 25.66 -0.54
N ILE A 345 3.21 25.24 -1.75
CA ILE A 345 2.88 25.96 -2.98
C ILE A 345 1.35 26.01 -3.18
N LEU A 346 0.67 24.85 -3.10
CA LEU A 346 -0.77 24.74 -3.33
C LEU A 346 -1.56 25.61 -2.32
N VAL A 347 -1.21 25.55 -1.04
CA VAL A 347 -1.86 26.34 0.02
C VAL A 347 -1.55 27.85 -0.16
N ARG A 348 -0.31 28.21 -0.49
CA ARG A 348 0.06 29.61 -0.73
C ARG A 348 -0.65 30.20 -1.94
N LYS A 349 -0.82 29.43 -3.01
CA LYS A 349 -1.52 29.83 -4.24
C LYS A 349 -3.05 29.75 -4.09
N ARG A 350 -3.56 29.28 -2.96
CA ARG A 350 -5.00 29.10 -2.66
C ARG A 350 -5.71 28.18 -3.64
N GLU A 351 -5.03 27.15 -4.09
CA GLU A 351 -5.63 26.17 -4.99
C GLU A 351 -6.71 25.36 -4.27
N VAL A 352 -7.86 25.23 -4.90
CA VAL A 352 -9.00 24.48 -4.34
C VAL A 352 -8.64 23.03 -4.06
N SER A 353 -7.89 22.39 -4.96
CA SER A 353 -7.47 21.01 -4.81
C SER A 353 -6.44 20.79 -3.69
N ALA A 354 -5.86 21.86 -3.11
CA ALA A 354 -4.94 21.77 -1.98
C ALA A 354 -5.55 21.02 -0.79
N CYS A 355 -6.84 21.19 -0.54
CA CYS A 355 -7.54 20.49 0.55
C CYS A 355 -7.51 18.98 0.37
N GLY A 356 -7.70 18.50 -0.87
CA GLY A 356 -7.59 17.07 -1.18
C GLY A 356 -6.16 16.54 -0.98
N TYR A 357 -5.15 17.33 -1.36
CA TYR A 357 -3.76 16.97 -1.14
C TYR A 357 -3.40 16.88 0.35
N ILE A 358 -3.83 17.84 1.16
CA ILE A 358 -3.65 17.80 2.62
C ILE A 358 -4.35 16.58 3.21
N ALA A 359 -5.58 16.26 2.79
CA ALA A 359 -6.28 15.06 3.24
C ALA A 359 -5.48 13.79 2.92
N LEU A 360 -4.91 13.69 1.71
CA LEU A 360 -4.05 12.57 1.32
C LEU A 360 -2.81 12.46 2.21
N LEU A 361 -2.10 13.57 2.46
CA LEU A 361 -0.90 13.58 3.30
C LEU A 361 -1.22 13.15 4.75
N VAL A 362 -2.29 13.69 5.33
CA VAL A 362 -2.71 13.31 6.69
C VAL A 362 -3.10 11.83 6.74
N ALA A 363 -3.84 11.34 5.75
CA ALA A 363 -4.21 9.94 5.66
C ALA A 363 -2.98 9.02 5.58
N SER A 364 -1.92 9.45 4.88
CA SER A 364 -0.69 8.67 4.73
C SER A 364 0.12 8.51 6.03
N MET A 365 -0.13 9.36 7.04
CA MET A 365 0.49 9.22 8.36
C MET A 365 -0.11 8.08 9.20
N PHE A 366 -1.33 7.65 8.87
CA PHE A 366 -2.08 6.67 9.67
C PHE A 366 -2.58 5.48 8.84
N SER A 367 -2.24 5.41 7.55
CA SER A 367 -2.65 4.37 6.62
C SER A 367 -1.64 4.24 5.48
N TYR A 368 -1.97 3.44 4.47
CA TYR A 368 -1.10 3.08 3.35
C TYR A 368 -1.59 3.55 1.96
N PRO A 369 -2.12 4.79 1.77
CA PRO A 369 -2.57 5.22 0.45
C PRO A 369 -1.43 5.18 -0.58
N PHE A 370 -0.21 5.50 -0.18
CA PHE A 370 0.96 5.46 -1.07
C PHE A 370 1.44 4.04 -1.43
N ALA A 371 0.84 2.98 -0.92
CA ALA A 371 0.99 1.64 -1.48
C ALA A 371 0.11 1.40 -2.72
N LEU A 372 -0.78 2.34 -3.05
CA LEU A 372 -1.76 2.18 -4.13
C LEU A 372 -1.55 3.20 -5.24
N TRP A 373 -1.57 2.74 -6.48
CA TRP A 373 -1.38 3.53 -7.69
C TRP A 373 -2.20 4.81 -7.79
N PRO A 374 -3.53 4.81 -7.54
CA PRO A 374 -4.35 6.02 -7.69
C PRO A 374 -3.82 7.20 -6.88
N PHE A 375 -3.45 6.95 -5.63
CA PHE A 375 -2.98 8.01 -4.73
C PHE A 375 -1.56 8.48 -5.07
N ARG A 376 -0.70 7.59 -5.57
CA ARG A 376 0.64 7.95 -6.08
C ARG A 376 0.51 8.84 -7.32
N LEU A 377 -0.35 8.49 -8.28
CA LEU A 377 -0.62 9.30 -9.47
C LEU A 377 -1.22 10.66 -9.12
N TRP A 378 -2.15 10.71 -8.16
CA TRP A 378 -2.71 11.98 -7.70
C TRP A 378 -1.64 12.87 -7.05
N ALA A 379 -0.80 12.31 -6.18
CA ALA A 379 0.31 13.05 -5.56
C ALA A 379 1.27 13.59 -6.61
N THR A 380 1.61 12.78 -7.63
CA THR A 380 2.43 13.18 -8.78
C THR A 380 1.77 14.31 -9.57
N GLY A 381 0.45 14.23 -9.81
CA GLY A 381 -0.34 15.28 -10.45
C GLY A 381 -0.30 16.60 -9.68
N TRP A 382 -0.49 16.56 -8.37
CA TRP A 382 -0.40 17.75 -7.52
C TRP A 382 1.01 18.32 -7.49
N ALA A 383 2.05 17.50 -7.42
CA ALA A 383 3.43 17.97 -7.43
C ALA A 383 3.79 18.69 -8.74
N ALA A 384 3.46 18.08 -9.88
CA ALA A 384 3.68 18.68 -11.19
C ALA A 384 2.86 19.98 -11.39
N TYR A 385 1.61 20.02 -10.89
CA TYR A 385 0.77 21.19 -10.92
C TYR A 385 1.31 22.32 -10.05
N ALA A 386 1.69 22.02 -8.81
CA ALA A 386 2.27 23.00 -7.88
C ALA A 386 3.50 23.68 -8.48
N VAL A 387 4.43 22.90 -9.04
CA VAL A 387 5.61 23.44 -9.72
C VAL A 387 5.22 24.31 -10.92
N SER A 388 4.24 23.88 -11.70
CA SER A 388 3.77 24.66 -12.86
C SER A 388 3.17 26.01 -12.47
N LEU A 389 2.53 26.09 -11.30
CA LEU A 389 2.00 27.34 -10.73
C LEU A 389 3.11 28.33 -10.26
N GLN A 390 4.26 27.80 -9.85
CA GLN A 390 5.35 28.60 -9.29
C GLN A 390 6.41 28.97 -10.33
N ALA A 391 6.86 27.98 -11.12
CA ALA A 391 7.97 28.16 -12.05
C ALA A 391 7.63 29.07 -13.24
N GLY A 392 6.34 29.13 -13.60
CA GLY A 392 5.90 29.85 -14.79
C GLY A 392 6.43 29.22 -16.08
N THR A 393 6.35 30.00 -17.17
CA THR A 393 6.80 29.59 -18.50
C THR A 393 7.82 30.57 -19.07
N GLY A 394 8.79 30.05 -19.82
CA GLY A 394 9.74 30.86 -20.60
C GLY A 394 9.37 30.89 -22.07
N MET A 395 9.59 32.02 -22.75
CA MET A 395 9.47 32.08 -24.22
C MET A 395 10.59 31.23 -24.85
N GLY A 396 10.21 30.25 -25.66
CA GLY A 396 11.12 29.42 -26.43
C GLY A 396 10.68 29.37 -27.88
N THR A 397 11.30 30.19 -28.72
CA THR A 397 10.94 30.30 -30.14
C THR A 397 11.82 29.46 -31.06
N VAL A 398 12.79 28.71 -30.52
CA VAL A 398 13.76 28.02 -31.33
C VAL A 398 13.23 26.63 -31.71
N TRP A 399 13.24 26.32 -33.00
CA TRP A 399 12.71 25.06 -33.57
C TRP A 399 13.34 23.81 -32.91
N TRP A 400 14.61 23.83 -32.53
CA TRP A 400 15.29 22.73 -31.86
C TRP A 400 14.68 22.41 -30.49
N LYS A 401 14.08 23.40 -29.78
CA LYS A 401 13.36 23.14 -28.51
C LYS A 401 12.09 22.33 -28.73
N LYS A 402 11.39 22.55 -29.86
CA LYS A 402 10.22 21.72 -30.23
C LYS A 402 10.64 20.30 -30.57
N ALA A 403 11.71 20.14 -31.34
CA ALA A 403 12.27 18.84 -31.67
C ALA A 403 12.75 18.11 -30.41
N ALA A 404 13.48 18.80 -29.50
CA ALA A 404 13.90 18.24 -28.23
C ALA A 404 12.71 17.79 -27.38
N GLY A 405 11.63 18.60 -27.31
CA GLY A 405 10.42 18.22 -26.59
C GLY A 405 9.70 17.01 -27.18
N ALA A 406 9.64 16.91 -28.50
CA ALA A 406 9.10 15.75 -29.17
C ALA A 406 9.96 14.49 -28.90
N VAL A 407 11.29 14.63 -28.95
CA VAL A 407 12.22 13.55 -28.60
C VAL A 407 12.04 13.11 -27.15
N VAL A 408 12.03 14.05 -26.20
CA VAL A 408 11.78 13.75 -24.78
C VAL A 408 10.45 13.03 -24.61
N ALA A 409 9.39 13.52 -25.24
CA ALA A 409 8.07 12.93 -25.09
C ALA A 409 7.95 11.53 -25.71
N VAL A 410 8.62 11.27 -26.84
CA VAL A 410 8.74 9.92 -27.43
C VAL A 410 9.57 9.02 -26.51
N SER A 411 10.69 9.53 -25.97
CA SER A 411 11.53 8.81 -25.02
C SER A 411 10.78 8.45 -23.73
N LEU A 412 9.75 9.21 -23.35
CA LEU A 412 8.87 8.89 -22.24
C LEU A 412 7.79 7.86 -22.61
N ALA A 413 7.28 7.89 -23.84
CA ALA A 413 6.19 7.01 -24.28
C ALA A 413 6.67 5.57 -24.51
N VAL A 414 7.88 5.36 -25.01
CA VAL A 414 8.43 4.03 -25.32
C VAL A 414 8.60 3.18 -24.05
N PRO A 415 9.26 3.63 -22.97
CA PRO A 415 9.33 2.88 -21.72
C PRO A 415 7.95 2.60 -21.12
N ALA A 416 7.03 3.58 -21.14
CA ALA A 416 5.68 3.39 -20.61
C ALA A 416 4.89 2.32 -21.37
N ALA A 417 5.02 2.25 -22.69
CA ALA A 417 4.43 1.19 -23.52
C ALA A 417 5.08 -0.18 -23.22
N TRP A 418 6.40 -0.22 -23.08
CA TRP A 418 7.13 -1.42 -22.69
C TRP A 418 6.67 -1.97 -21.33
N TRP A 419 6.54 -1.13 -20.32
CA TRP A 419 6.05 -1.54 -19.00
C TRP A 419 4.59 -1.99 -19.02
N THR A 420 3.76 -1.33 -19.83
CA THR A 420 2.36 -1.77 -20.01
C THR A 420 2.31 -3.20 -20.55
N ALA A 421 3.13 -3.52 -21.55
CA ALA A 421 3.23 -4.88 -22.10
C ALA A 421 3.78 -5.87 -21.05
N GLY A 422 4.87 -5.53 -20.36
CA GLY A 422 5.45 -6.38 -19.31
C GLY A 422 4.51 -6.63 -18.13
N THR A 423 3.72 -5.63 -17.73
CA THR A 423 2.72 -5.79 -16.68
C THR A 423 1.56 -6.69 -17.14
N ARG A 424 1.15 -6.60 -18.40
CA ARG A 424 0.17 -7.51 -18.99
C ARG A 424 0.61 -8.96 -18.90
N THR A 425 1.86 -9.26 -19.32
CA THR A 425 2.42 -10.61 -19.24
C THR A 425 2.41 -11.13 -17.79
N ARG A 426 2.72 -10.26 -16.83
CA ARG A 426 2.70 -10.61 -15.41
C ARG A 426 1.30 -10.87 -14.87
N VAL A 427 0.31 -10.08 -15.30
CA VAL A 427 -1.10 -10.32 -14.97
C VAL A 427 -1.59 -11.66 -15.55
N GLU A 428 -1.17 -12.01 -16.76
CA GLU A 428 -1.48 -13.29 -17.39
C GLU A 428 -0.85 -14.44 -16.57
N ALA A 429 0.43 -14.33 -16.20
CA ALA A 429 1.13 -15.29 -15.34
C ALA A 429 0.45 -15.45 -13.96
N TYR A 430 0.00 -14.35 -13.35
CA TYR A 430 -0.72 -14.42 -12.07
C TYR A 430 -2.10 -15.08 -12.19
N ARG A 431 -2.80 -14.86 -13.30
CA ARG A 431 -4.08 -15.55 -13.57
C ARG A 431 -3.89 -17.05 -13.76
N GLU A 432 -2.84 -17.43 -14.52
CA GLU A 432 -2.45 -18.84 -14.68
C GLU A 432 -2.14 -19.47 -13.32
N TYR A 433 -1.31 -18.83 -12.51
CA TYR A 433 -1.04 -19.24 -11.13
C TYR A 433 -2.34 -19.41 -10.30
N ARG A 434 -3.24 -18.44 -10.35
CA ARG A 434 -4.50 -18.50 -9.58
C ARG A 434 -5.38 -19.64 -10.03
N ALA A 435 -5.43 -19.95 -11.32
CA ALA A 435 -6.15 -21.11 -11.84
C ALA A 435 -5.53 -22.42 -11.35
N LEU A 436 -4.20 -22.55 -11.39
CA LEU A 436 -3.47 -23.74 -10.94
C LEU A 436 -3.51 -23.92 -9.42
N SER A 437 -3.45 -22.83 -8.64
CA SER A 437 -3.43 -22.89 -7.17
C SER A 437 -4.71 -23.50 -6.56
N GLY A 438 -5.81 -23.52 -7.31
CA GLY A 438 -7.05 -24.20 -6.94
C GLY A 438 -7.03 -25.70 -7.19
N ILE A 439 -6.10 -26.18 -8.01
CA ILE A 439 -5.93 -27.59 -8.38
C ILE A 439 -4.74 -28.10 -7.54
N GLN A 440 -5.02 -28.84 -6.48
CA GLN A 440 -3.96 -29.40 -5.61
C GLN A 440 -3.31 -30.62 -6.26
N ASP A 441 -2.70 -30.43 -7.44
CA ASP A 441 -1.98 -31.49 -8.15
C ASP A 441 -0.53 -31.04 -8.40
N ALA A 442 0.39 -31.83 -7.89
CA ALA A 442 1.81 -31.61 -8.05
C ALA A 442 2.30 -31.73 -9.51
N ALA A 443 1.47 -32.31 -10.42
CA ALA A 443 1.77 -32.39 -11.84
C ALA A 443 2.00 -31.01 -12.51
N PHE A 444 1.44 -29.93 -11.93
CA PHE A 444 1.59 -28.57 -12.46
C PHE A 444 2.85 -27.82 -11.99
N VAL A 445 3.82 -28.50 -11.38
CA VAL A 445 5.06 -27.88 -10.89
C VAL A 445 5.87 -27.19 -12.00
N ASP A 446 5.88 -27.73 -13.21
CA ASP A 446 6.58 -27.12 -14.35
C ASP A 446 5.88 -25.85 -14.82
N ASP A 447 4.56 -25.77 -14.72
CA ASP A 447 3.79 -24.53 -15.02
C ASP A 447 4.08 -23.44 -13.99
N PHE A 448 4.24 -23.80 -12.70
CA PHE A 448 4.74 -22.85 -11.70
C PHE A 448 6.13 -22.34 -12.08
N ARG A 449 7.06 -23.23 -12.43
CA ARG A 449 8.43 -22.86 -12.78
C ARG A 449 8.51 -21.87 -13.93
N LYS A 450 7.68 -22.01 -14.94
CA LYS A 450 7.58 -21.11 -16.10
C LYS A 450 7.33 -19.65 -15.70
N ASN A 451 6.52 -19.44 -14.66
CA ASN A 451 6.11 -18.12 -14.19
C ASN A 451 7.00 -17.54 -13.07
N TYR A 452 8.06 -18.27 -12.67
CA TYR A 452 8.89 -17.92 -11.50
C TYR A 452 9.46 -16.50 -11.58
N ASN A 453 10.16 -16.15 -12.66
CA ASN A 453 10.78 -14.83 -12.83
C ASN A 453 9.77 -13.67 -12.92
N LEU A 454 8.50 -13.97 -13.20
CA LEU A 454 7.43 -12.97 -13.25
C LEU A 454 6.75 -12.78 -11.90
N LEU A 455 6.82 -13.77 -11.01
CA LEU A 455 6.08 -13.83 -9.75
C LEU A 455 6.97 -14.04 -8.52
N GLU A 456 8.30 -13.94 -8.65
CA GLU A 456 9.28 -14.16 -7.56
C GLU A 456 9.15 -13.16 -6.40
N ASN A 457 8.45 -12.04 -6.61
CA ASN A 457 8.14 -11.06 -5.58
C ASN A 457 6.75 -11.28 -4.94
N ARG A 458 6.06 -12.40 -5.25
CA ARG A 458 4.73 -12.72 -4.74
C ARG A 458 4.79 -13.80 -3.66
N PRO A 459 4.57 -13.44 -2.38
CA PRO A 459 4.68 -14.41 -1.29
C PRO A 459 3.69 -15.57 -1.44
N GLU A 460 2.46 -15.30 -1.86
CA GLU A 460 1.45 -16.35 -2.05
C GLU A 460 1.81 -17.35 -3.16
N TYR A 461 2.44 -16.87 -4.24
CA TYR A 461 2.95 -17.74 -5.31
C TYR A 461 4.13 -18.59 -4.80
N LEU A 462 5.11 -17.96 -4.16
CA LEU A 462 6.31 -18.65 -3.66
C LEU A 462 5.94 -19.71 -2.61
N PHE A 463 4.98 -19.40 -1.73
CA PHE A 463 4.48 -20.36 -0.75
C PHE A 463 3.80 -21.56 -1.41
N THR A 464 2.91 -21.31 -2.39
CA THR A 464 2.18 -22.37 -3.11
C THR A 464 3.13 -23.22 -3.94
N TYR A 465 4.08 -22.62 -4.63
CA TYR A 465 5.08 -23.34 -5.41
C TYR A 465 6.01 -24.17 -4.51
N GLY A 466 6.48 -23.58 -3.39
CA GLY A 466 7.26 -24.31 -2.40
C GLY A 466 6.52 -25.51 -1.82
N LYS A 467 5.21 -25.37 -1.56
CA LYS A 467 4.34 -26.46 -1.11
C LYS A 467 4.24 -27.57 -2.17
N ALA A 468 4.00 -27.23 -3.43
CA ALA A 468 3.92 -28.20 -4.53
C ALA A 468 5.25 -28.99 -4.71
N LEU A 469 6.39 -28.29 -4.64
CA LEU A 469 7.71 -28.93 -4.68
C LEU A 469 7.90 -29.93 -3.53
N ARG A 470 7.43 -29.58 -2.32
CA ARG A 470 7.49 -30.48 -1.16
C ARG A 470 6.64 -31.74 -1.38
N GLU A 471 5.43 -31.61 -1.92
CA GLU A 471 4.52 -32.73 -2.20
C GLU A 471 5.13 -33.73 -3.20
N LEU A 472 6.00 -33.27 -4.10
CA LEU A 472 6.81 -34.10 -5.00
C LEU A 472 8.11 -34.67 -4.36
N GLY A 473 8.34 -34.46 -3.05
CA GLY A 473 9.57 -34.86 -2.39
C GLY A 473 10.81 -34.02 -2.74
N ARG A 474 10.65 -32.91 -3.51
CA ARG A 474 11.73 -32.00 -3.90
C ARG A 474 12.02 -30.99 -2.78
N HIS A 475 12.39 -31.48 -1.59
CA HIS A 475 12.51 -30.68 -0.38
C HIS A 475 13.56 -29.58 -0.46
N ASN A 476 14.69 -29.79 -1.15
CA ASN A 476 15.74 -28.79 -1.32
C ASN A 476 15.29 -27.64 -2.22
N ASP A 477 14.60 -27.94 -3.32
CA ASP A 477 14.05 -26.92 -4.23
C ASP A 477 12.91 -26.13 -3.56
N SER A 478 12.08 -26.85 -2.78
CA SER A 478 11.07 -26.23 -1.93
C SER A 478 11.71 -25.25 -0.94
N ASN A 479 12.78 -25.64 -0.24
CA ASN A 479 13.47 -24.76 0.68
C ASN A 479 14.11 -23.55 -0.01
N ALA A 480 14.64 -23.70 -1.22
CA ALA A 480 15.16 -22.58 -2.01
C ALA A 480 14.04 -21.56 -2.35
N THR A 481 12.90 -22.07 -2.83
CA THR A 481 11.73 -21.23 -3.16
C THR A 481 11.13 -20.54 -1.91
N LEU A 482 11.01 -21.28 -0.80
CA LEU A 482 10.49 -20.72 0.45
C LEU A 482 11.45 -19.69 1.06
N ARG A 483 12.75 -19.88 0.91
CA ARG A 483 13.76 -18.90 1.34
C ARG A 483 13.63 -17.60 0.57
N GLN A 484 13.37 -17.66 -0.75
CA GLN A 484 13.02 -16.47 -1.53
C GLN A 484 11.76 -15.80 -0.97
N GLY A 485 10.75 -16.59 -0.57
CA GLY A 485 9.53 -16.06 0.05
C GLY A 485 9.78 -15.31 1.35
N THR A 486 10.81 -15.66 2.14
CA THR A 486 11.16 -14.94 3.37
C THR A 486 11.78 -13.57 3.11
N LEU A 487 12.25 -13.29 1.89
CA LEU A 487 12.75 -11.96 1.52
C LEU A 487 11.61 -10.96 1.23
N VAL A 488 10.44 -11.45 0.82
CA VAL A 488 9.29 -10.62 0.42
C VAL A 488 8.14 -10.69 1.43
N SER A 489 8.27 -11.49 2.47
CA SER A 489 7.22 -11.67 3.50
C SER A 489 7.82 -12.00 4.86
N CYS A 490 7.18 -11.52 5.92
CA CYS A 490 7.46 -11.93 7.30
C CYS A 490 6.45 -12.98 7.83
N ASP A 491 5.73 -13.67 6.94
CA ASP A 491 4.81 -14.74 7.37
C ASP A 491 5.62 -15.92 7.92
N PRO A 492 5.41 -16.31 9.20
CA PRO A 492 6.12 -17.43 9.82
C PRO A 492 5.91 -18.77 9.13
N MET A 493 4.85 -18.90 8.31
CA MET A 493 4.53 -20.15 7.62
C MET A 493 5.61 -20.56 6.61
N PHE A 494 6.37 -19.64 6.05
CA PHE A 494 7.55 -19.96 5.24
C PHE A 494 8.57 -20.77 6.04
N HIS A 495 8.90 -20.32 7.24
CA HIS A 495 9.85 -21.03 8.12
C HIS A 495 9.28 -22.35 8.64
N VAL A 496 7.97 -22.40 8.93
CA VAL A 496 7.33 -23.67 9.31
C VAL A 496 7.43 -24.70 8.19
N MET A 497 7.19 -24.30 6.94
CA MET A 497 7.26 -25.20 5.80
C MET A 497 8.70 -25.66 5.55
N MET A 498 9.70 -24.77 5.66
CA MET A 498 11.12 -25.16 5.61
C MET A 498 11.47 -26.13 6.72
N GLY A 499 10.99 -25.92 7.95
CA GLY A 499 11.17 -26.85 9.06
C GLY A 499 10.59 -28.24 8.78
N ASN A 500 9.41 -28.29 8.14
CA ASN A 500 8.82 -29.56 7.71
C ASN A 500 9.71 -30.28 6.68
N ASN A 501 10.24 -29.55 5.69
CA ASN A 501 11.15 -30.11 4.69
C ASN A 501 12.44 -30.64 5.32
N TYR A 502 13.04 -29.91 6.27
CA TYR A 502 14.22 -30.35 6.98
C TYR A 502 13.97 -31.62 7.81
N LEU A 503 12.78 -31.72 8.42
CA LEU A 503 12.39 -32.93 9.15
C LEU A 503 12.27 -34.13 8.21
N ASP A 504 11.62 -33.94 7.05
CA ASP A 504 11.48 -34.98 6.01
C ASP A 504 12.87 -35.43 5.45
N LEU A 505 13.87 -34.53 5.45
CA LEU A 505 15.26 -34.80 5.09
C LEU A 505 16.09 -35.38 6.24
N GLY A 506 15.53 -35.57 7.44
CA GLY A 506 16.28 -36.05 8.62
C GLY A 506 17.18 -34.98 9.28
N ALA A 507 17.12 -33.73 8.84
CA ALA A 507 17.91 -32.59 9.34
C ALA A 507 17.23 -31.93 10.55
N ALA A 508 17.24 -32.61 11.70
CA ALA A 508 16.48 -32.19 12.88
C ALA A 508 16.91 -30.83 13.47
N ARG A 509 18.21 -30.49 13.41
CA ARG A 509 18.75 -29.22 13.93
C ARG A 509 18.26 -28.02 13.08
N GLU A 510 18.26 -28.16 11.77
CA GLU A 510 17.76 -27.17 10.82
C GLU A 510 16.25 -27.00 10.95
N ALA A 511 15.51 -28.11 11.18
CA ALA A 511 14.08 -28.08 11.45
C ALA A 511 13.79 -27.31 12.75
N GLU A 512 14.54 -27.57 13.84
CA GLU A 512 14.42 -26.84 15.10
C GLU A 512 14.65 -25.33 14.89
N THR A 513 15.71 -24.98 14.19
CA THR A 513 16.07 -23.58 13.89
C THR A 513 14.93 -22.87 13.12
N ALA A 514 14.39 -23.53 12.10
CA ALA A 514 13.31 -22.99 11.29
C ALA A 514 12.01 -22.79 12.12
N TYR A 515 11.61 -23.76 12.93
CA TYR A 515 10.43 -23.62 13.79
C TYR A 515 10.60 -22.56 14.88
N ARG A 516 11.81 -22.45 15.47
CA ARG A 516 12.11 -21.37 16.44
C ARG A 516 12.04 -20.01 15.78
N LYS A 517 12.57 -19.87 14.55
CA LYS A 517 12.46 -18.64 13.76
C LYS A 517 11.01 -18.28 13.48
N ALA A 518 10.19 -19.25 13.06
CA ALA A 518 8.76 -19.03 12.85
C ALA A 518 8.05 -18.50 14.11
N PHE A 519 8.38 -19.07 15.29
CA PHE A 519 7.82 -18.60 16.55
C PHE A 519 8.31 -17.19 16.93
N SER A 520 9.59 -16.86 16.68
CA SER A 520 10.13 -15.53 17.01
C SER A 520 9.51 -14.42 16.18
N LEU A 521 9.18 -14.69 14.90
CA LEU A 521 8.53 -13.74 14.01
C LEU A 521 7.12 -13.38 14.50
N LEU A 522 6.35 -14.37 14.97
CA LEU A 522 4.98 -14.17 15.40
C LEU A 522 4.64 -15.04 16.62
N PRO A 523 5.05 -14.61 17.83
CA PRO A 523 4.93 -15.40 19.05
C PRO A 523 3.47 -15.63 19.53
N ASP A 524 2.48 -14.96 18.93
CA ASP A 524 1.05 -15.18 19.19
C ASP A 524 0.47 -16.39 18.44
N ARG A 525 1.31 -17.20 17.79
CA ARG A 525 0.92 -18.42 17.07
C ARG A 525 1.40 -19.69 17.77
N ALA A 526 0.44 -20.56 18.12
CA ALA A 526 0.76 -21.84 18.77
C ALA A 526 1.40 -22.87 17.83
N TYR A 527 1.13 -22.76 16.52
CA TYR A 527 1.53 -23.80 15.55
C TYR A 527 3.03 -24.06 15.46
N PRO A 528 3.93 -23.06 15.48
CA PRO A 528 5.37 -23.33 15.54
C PRO A 528 5.81 -24.08 16.81
N LEU A 529 5.20 -23.79 17.98
CA LEU A 529 5.45 -24.51 19.21
C LEU A 529 4.99 -25.97 19.11
N TYR A 530 3.83 -26.22 18.50
CA TYR A 530 3.33 -27.56 18.25
C TYR A 530 4.27 -28.34 17.32
N ARG A 531 4.81 -27.71 16.27
CA ARG A 531 5.82 -28.37 15.41
C ARG A 531 7.11 -28.69 16.15
N LEU A 532 7.59 -27.82 17.05
CA LEU A 532 8.73 -28.08 17.93
C LEU A 532 8.45 -29.28 18.88
N MET A 533 7.24 -29.32 19.47
CA MET A 533 6.84 -30.47 20.31
C MET A 533 6.93 -31.77 19.52
N LYS A 534 6.35 -31.82 18.31
CA LYS A 534 6.38 -33.01 17.45
C LYS A 534 7.78 -33.38 17.00
N LEU A 535 8.64 -32.39 16.71
CA LEU A 535 10.04 -32.62 16.39
C LEU A 535 10.75 -33.34 17.57
N TYR A 536 10.61 -32.84 18.81
CA TYR A 536 11.24 -33.40 19.99
C TYR A 536 10.68 -34.78 20.39
N GLU A 537 9.40 -35.04 20.09
CA GLU A 537 8.83 -36.40 20.19
C GLU A 537 9.54 -37.36 19.22
N ALA A 538 9.71 -36.95 17.96
CA ALA A 538 10.31 -37.77 16.91
C ALA A 538 11.82 -38.02 17.14
N THR A 539 12.53 -37.06 17.74
CA THR A 539 13.98 -37.17 18.04
C THR A 539 14.26 -37.81 19.40
N GLY A 540 13.23 -38.19 20.17
CA GLY A 540 13.41 -38.81 21.49
C GLY A 540 13.77 -37.81 22.61
N GLU A 541 13.73 -36.51 22.35
CA GLU A 541 14.03 -35.45 23.33
C GLU A 541 12.84 -35.15 24.25
N GLY A 542 12.37 -36.15 24.98
CA GLY A 542 11.13 -36.10 25.76
C GLY A 542 11.05 -34.97 26.80
N GLY A 543 12.17 -34.48 27.31
CA GLY A 543 12.24 -33.30 28.19
C GLY A 543 11.78 -32.04 27.47
N LYS A 544 12.39 -31.75 26.31
CA LYS A 544 12.06 -30.59 25.48
C LYS A 544 10.63 -30.68 24.92
N ALA A 545 10.17 -31.89 24.54
CA ALA A 545 8.80 -32.10 24.08
C ALA A 545 7.78 -31.69 25.15
N ARG A 546 8.00 -32.08 26.40
CA ARG A 546 7.15 -31.70 27.55
C ARG A 546 7.17 -30.21 27.84
N ASP A 547 8.32 -29.55 27.68
CA ASP A 547 8.39 -28.10 27.86
C ASP A 547 7.59 -27.38 26.80
N MET A 548 7.62 -27.80 25.54
CA MET A 548 6.74 -27.25 24.50
C MET A 548 5.27 -27.56 24.78
N ALA A 549 4.95 -28.76 25.26
CA ALA A 549 3.58 -29.13 25.63
C ALA A 549 3.02 -28.22 26.74
N ARG A 550 3.78 -27.96 27.80
CA ARG A 550 3.38 -27.01 28.85
C ARG A 550 3.12 -25.61 28.29
N ARG A 551 3.98 -25.13 27.41
CA ARG A 551 3.80 -23.84 26.74
C ARG A 551 2.55 -23.80 25.86
N ILE A 552 2.22 -24.86 25.14
CA ILE A 552 1.02 -24.96 24.30
C ILE A 552 -0.25 -24.96 25.16
N VAL A 553 -0.27 -25.73 26.26
CA VAL A 553 -1.43 -25.76 27.17
C VAL A 553 -1.66 -24.38 27.81
N ALA A 554 -0.60 -23.71 28.26
CA ALA A 554 -0.66 -22.36 28.82
C ALA A 554 -0.92 -21.26 27.78
N PHE A 555 -0.86 -21.58 26.49
CA PHE A 555 -0.95 -20.60 25.40
C PHE A 555 -2.32 -19.93 25.34
N ARG A 556 -2.34 -18.59 25.36
CA ARG A 556 -3.55 -17.78 25.18
C ARG A 556 -3.69 -17.41 23.71
N ALA A 557 -4.49 -18.19 22.99
CA ALA A 557 -4.73 -17.92 21.57
C ALA A 557 -5.62 -16.69 21.38
N LYS A 558 -5.30 -15.85 20.40
CA LYS A 558 -6.13 -14.73 19.97
C LYS A 558 -7.51 -15.16 19.44
N VAL A 559 -7.56 -16.33 18.82
CA VAL A 559 -8.79 -16.96 18.32
C VAL A 559 -8.78 -18.41 18.79
N ASP A 560 -9.81 -18.81 19.51
CA ASP A 560 -10.02 -20.21 19.90
C ASP A 560 -10.58 -20.99 18.70
N SER A 561 -9.67 -21.54 17.90
CA SER A 561 -10.03 -22.34 16.72
C SER A 561 -9.98 -23.85 17.04
N PRO A 562 -10.72 -24.68 16.27
CA PRO A 562 -10.65 -26.14 16.40
C PRO A 562 -9.21 -26.68 16.31
N ALA A 563 -8.37 -26.07 15.46
CA ALA A 563 -6.97 -26.43 15.33
C ALA A 563 -6.17 -26.16 16.62
N VAL A 564 -6.39 -25.02 17.26
CA VAL A 564 -5.71 -24.69 18.55
C VAL A 564 -6.17 -25.64 19.65
N ARG A 565 -7.46 -25.95 19.73
CA ARG A 565 -8.00 -26.91 20.70
C ARG A 565 -7.35 -28.28 20.54
N LYS A 566 -7.30 -28.80 19.29
CA LYS A 566 -6.64 -30.07 19.00
C LYS A 566 -5.15 -30.08 19.41
N MET A 567 -4.41 -29.01 19.11
CA MET A 567 -3.00 -28.88 19.56
C MET A 567 -2.86 -28.92 21.08
N LYS A 568 -3.77 -28.29 21.82
CA LYS A 568 -3.79 -28.34 23.30
C LYS A 568 -4.12 -29.72 23.83
N GLU A 569 -5.14 -30.39 23.27
CA GLU A 569 -5.53 -31.76 23.63
C GLU A 569 -4.36 -32.74 23.44
N GLU A 570 -3.64 -32.67 22.32
CA GLU A 570 -2.47 -33.50 22.06
C GLU A 570 -1.33 -33.19 23.05
N ALA A 571 -1.09 -31.90 23.36
CA ALA A 571 -0.09 -31.49 24.34
C ALA A 571 -0.43 -31.99 25.76
N GLU A 572 -1.70 -31.92 26.18
CA GLU A 572 -2.18 -32.49 27.44
C GLU A 572 -2.01 -34.00 27.47
N GLY A 573 -2.33 -34.68 26.38
CA GLY A 573 -2.13 -36.13 26.22
C GLY A 573 -0.68 -36.53 26.49
N LEU A 574 0.29 -35.81 25.90
CA LEU A 574 1.72 -36.04 26.11
C LEU A 574 2.12 -35.86 27.60
N LEU A 575 1.59 -34.85 28.25
CA LEU A 575 1.88 -34.57 29.68
C LEU A 575 1.29 -35.66 30.59
N ARG A 576 0.13 -36.23 30.28
CA ARG A 576 -0.54 -37.30 31.04
C ARG A 576 0.19 -38.65 30.90
N GLN A 577 0.67 -39.03 29.72
CA GLN A 577 1.37 -40.30 29.46
C GLN A 577 2.61 -40.49 30.32
N THR A 578 3.20 -39.45 30.85
CA THR A 578 4.39 -39.47 31.70
C THR A 578 4.10 -39.61 33.19
N HIS A 579 2.83 -39.52 33.61
CA HIS A 579 2.44 -39.76 35.01
C HIS A 579 2.04 -41.20 35.31
N THR A 580 1.99 -42.09 34.32
CA THR A 580 1.77 -43.51 34.55
C THR A 580 3.13 -44.18 34.82
N PRO A 581 3.39 -44.69 36.05
CA PRO A 581 4.63 -45.40 36.31
C PRO A 581 4.66 -46.67 35.42
N LYS A 582 5.78 -46.91 34.71
CA LYS A 582 6.03 -48.24 34.11
C LYS A 582 6.04 -49.24 35.25
N THR A 583 4.93 -49.92 35.46
CA THR A 583 4.89 -51.14 36.30
C THR A 583 5.78 -52.18 35.63
N HIS A 584 6.97 -52.39 36.19
CA HIS A 584 7.80 -53.51 35.86
C HIS A 584 6.99 -54.78 36.15
N ARG A 585 6.44 -55.40 35.12
CA ARG A 585 5.96 -56.76 35.18
C ARG A 585 7.20 -57.63 35.36
N LYS A 586 7.52 -57.96 36.61
CA LYS A 586 8.44 -59.07 36.92
C LYS A 586 7.69 -60.31 36.49
N ASP A 587 8.06 -60.87 35.36
CA ASP A 587 7.73 -62.26 35.06
C ASP A 587 8.39 -63.14 36.08
N LYS A 588 7.59 -63.71 36.98
CA LYS A 588 7.99 -64.85 37.81
C LYS A 588 8.04 -66.04 36.89
N ALA A 589 9.26 -66.52 36.63
CA ALA A 589 9.48 -67.87 36.22
C ALA A 589 9.06 -68.85 37.36
N LEU A 590 8.24 -69.82 37.01
CA LEU A 590 8.19 -71.20 37.60
C LEU A 590 7.85 -72.18 36.48
#